data_df3086d98e2453b2eb36051e25beb60c
#
_entry.id   df3086d98e2453b2eb36051e25beb60c
#
_cell.length_a   1.000
_cell.length_b   1.000
_cell.length_c   1.000
_cell.angle_alpha   90.00
_cell.angle_beta   90.00
_cell.angle_gamma   90.00
#
_symmetry.space_group_name_H-M   'P 1'
#
loop_
_entity.id
_entity.type
_entity.pdbx_description
1 polymer ?
#
loop_
_entity_poly.entity_id
_entity_poly.type
_entity_poly.pdbx_seq_one_letter_code
_entity_poly.pdbx_strand_id
1 'polypeptide(L)'
;MVSMIDGGIFVTSGKSVAVFQLNGMGNVMPKMTTPPADTNRGSKDWELWGDNDQYPADVVTKVDKNPVLSRSLLFRKEAHIAHGLVPVKKNTDGTMQPVDNKEITTFFANSRMPLFYNGLVDDYYLHKNYFVEVIMSKDGKKIASVNRRDPVHSRWGRMPENKDHVTDFYFSYNFPNPQKKPLRIEVLNEFQPVKQLKERGHAALKGKSFIIRVPFKTRGQVYYNKPEWHGLLDGWLSISNSIPVAVKSLMENQMLIKWHVEIEAGYWERKFSDWATLTKTEQEERIKGHLQIMDDFLSDTENAGKAFISYFRVDGLDQKTQVPDIKLTALDNKLQDLKYITEFQRAANSEVLFGIGLDGTLVGQNSPGGSESGSGSNKREAMWVNQQVSNLHRTLTTSPWWDVVAEFNGWYGEHLAHREIDTSQTIDKNPDKTTDKLT
;
A
#
# COMPACT_ATOMS: atom_id res chain seq x y z
N MET A 1 -31.99 -24.36 19.33
CA MET A 1 -31.76 -25.82 19.11
C MET A 1 -30.27 -26.05 19.21
N VAL A 2 -29.83 -26.72 20.27
CA VAL A 2 -28.41 -27.00 20.52
C VAL A 2 -28.13 -28.37 19.93
N SER A 3 -27.27 -28.47 18.95
CA SER A 3 -26.75 -29.74 18.46
C SER A 3 -25.25 -29.81 18.77
N MET A 4 -24.85 -30.84 19.51
CA MET A 4 -23.44 -31.19 19.67
C MET A 4 -22.99 -32.01 18.46
N ILE A 5 -21.94 -31.56 17.80
CA ILE A 5 -21.15 -32.35 16.87
C ILE A 5 -19.68 -32.09 17.23
N ASP A 6 -19.00 -33.17 17.62
CA ASP A 6 -17.56 -33.25 17.91
C ASP A 6 -16.86 -31.98 18.45
N GLY A 7 -16.90 -31.81 19.73
CA GLY A 7 -15.91 -30.99 20.46
C GLY A 7 -16.11 -29.47 20.49
N GLY A 8 -17.25 -28.93 20.06
CA GLY A 8 -17.51 -27.48 20.08
C GLY A 8 -18.88 -27.13 20.68
N ILE A 9 -18.93 -26.08 21.51
CA ILE A 9 -20.17 -25.50 22.08
C ILE A 9 -20.65 -24.39 21.12
N PHE A 10 -21.88 -24.53 20.63
CA PHE A 10 -22.51 -23.51 19.78
C PHE A 10 -23.64 -22.79 20.53
N VAL A 11 -23.60 -21.48 20.57
CA VAL A 11 -24.70 -20.63 21.01
C VAL A 11 -25.35 -20.04 19.75
N THR A 12 -26.59 -20.38 19.48
CA THR A 12 -27.37 -19.76 18.40
C THR A 12 -28.31 -18.71 18.97
N SER A 13 -27.98 -17.44 18.85
CA SER A 13 -28.97 -16.37 18.79
C SER A 13 -29.18 -16.05 17.30
N GLY A 14 -30.42 -16.17 16.85
CA GLY A 14 -30.74 -16.17 15.43
C GLY A 14 -30.33 -14.90 14.70
N LYS A 15 -29.26 -14.94 13.97
CA LYS A 15 -29.00 -14.31 12.66
C LYS A 15 -27.57 -14.36 12.16
N SER A 16 -26.59 -14.95 12.85
CA SER A 16 -25.31 -15.24 12.19
C SER A 16 -24.52 -16.31 12.94
N VAL A 17 -24.22 -17.41 12.27
CA VAL A 17 -23.29 -18.45 12.76
C VAL A 17 -21.92 -18.11 12.17
N ALA A 18 -20.97 -17.68 12.99
CA ALA A 18 -19.58 -17.66 12.62
C ALA A 18 -18.93 -18.98 13.07
N VAL A 19 -18.63 -19.84 12.13
CA VAL A 19 -17.87 -21.07 12.39
C VAL A 19 -16.39 -20.75 12.23
N PHE A 20 -15.65 -20.67 13.33
CA PHE A 20 -14.19 -20.71 13.28
C PHE A 20 -13.72 -22.16 13.23
N GLN A 21 -13.43 -22.67 12.04
CA GLN A 21 -12.57 -23.82 11.91
C GLN A 21 -11.11 -23.35 11.99
N LEU A 22 -10.46 -23.65 13.11
CA LEU A 22 -9.01 -23.73 13.18
C LEU A 22 -8.58 -24.99 12.39
N ASN A 23 -8.55 -24.87 11.08
CA ASN A 23 -7.82 -25.85 10.28
C ASN A 23 -6.34 -25.72 10.66
N GLY A 24 -5.81 -26.80 11.21
CA GLY A 24 -4.41 -26.92 11.55
C GLY A 24 -3.54 -26.37 10.41
N MET A 25 -2.46 -25.68 10.77
CA MET A 25 -1.41 -25.26 9.86
C MET A 25 -0.87 -26.53 9.14
N GLY A 26 -1.56 -26.95 8.10
CA GLY A 26 -0.96 -27.76 7.07
C GLY A 26 0.06 -26.87 6.38
N ASN A 27 1.31 -27.32 6.34
CA ASN A 27 2.39 -26.74 5.57
C ASN A 27 1.90 -26.44 4.13
N VAL A 28 1.34 -25.27 3.91
CA VAL A 28 1.21 -24.70 2.58
C VAL A 28 2.57 -24.10 2.26
N MET A 29 3.52 -24.98 1.89
CA MET A 29 4.63 -24.50 1.08
C MET A 29 3.99 -23.81 -0.13
N PRO A 30 4.34 -22.54 -0.41
CA PRO A 30 3.93 -21.92 -1.65
C PRO A 30 4.47 -22.83 -2.75
N LYS A 31 3.55 -23.49 -3.47
CA LYS A 31 3.89 -24.24 -4.65
C LYS A 31 4.57 -23.22 -5.55
N MET A 32 5.88 -23.35 -5.75
CA MET A 32 6.56 -22.65 -6.84
C MET A 32 5.91 -23.20 -8.11
N THR A 33 4.84 -22.55 -8.52
CA THR A 33 4.32 -22.75 -9.86
C THR A 33 5.37 -22.16 -10.78
N THR A 34 6.15 -23.01 -11.43
CA THR A 34 6.67 -22.69 -12.76
C THR A 34 5.52 -22.00 -13.49
N PRO A 35 5.71 -20.80 -14.04
CA PRO A 35 4.65 -20.16 -14.81
C PRO A 35 4.14 -21.21 -15.79
N PRO A 36 2.83 -21.49 -15.85
CA PRO A 36 2.33 -22.41 -16.86
C PRO A 36 2.79 -21.87 -18.19
N ALA A 37 3.33 -22.74 -19.03
CA ALA A 37 3.61 -22.40 -20.43
C ALA A 37 2.27 -21.90 -20.99
N ASP A 38 2.18 -20.60 -21.24
CA ASP A 38 0.94 -19.86 -21.43
C ASP A 38 0.35 -20.24 -22.78
N THR A 39 -0.48 -21.28 -22.78
CA THR A 39 -1.21 -21.75 -23.96
C THR A 39 -2.29 -20.75 -24.43
N ASN A 40 -2.60 -19.71 -23.66
CA ASN A 40 -3.55 -18.64 -23.97
C ASN A 40 -2.91 -17.30 -24.43
N ARG A 41 -1.60 -17.28 -24.72
CA ARG A 41 -0.91 -16.12 -25.31
C ARG A 41 -1.32 -15.81 -26.76
N GLY A 42 -2.37 -16.43 -27.24
CA GLY A 42 -2.87 -16.25 -28.60
C GLY A 42 -3.27 -14.79 -28.89
N SER A 43 -2.71 -14.27 -29.95
CA SER A 43 -3.17 -13.13 -30.76
C SER A 43 -3.12 -11.69 -30.25
N LYS A 44 -2.62 -11.38 -29.02
CA LYS A 44 -2.40 -9.98 -28.63
C LYS A 44 -1.06 -9.48 -29.14
N ASP A 45 -1.04 -8.29 -29.74
CA ASP A 45 0.19 -7.64 -30.26
C ASP A 45 1.11 -7.15 -29.14
N TRP A 46 0.64 -7.17 -27.88
CA TRP A 46 1.38 -6.69 -26.69
C TRP A 46 1.65 -7.81 -25.69
N GLU A 47 2.65 -7.58 -24.85
CA GLU A 47 2.98 -8.48 -23.76
C GLU A 47 2.09 -8.17 -22.54
N LEU A 48 1.60 -9.22 -21.89
CA LEU A 48 0.74 -9.11 -20.71
C LEU A 48 1.54 -8.63 -19.49
N TRP A 49 0.95 -7.76 -18.70
CA TRP A 49 1.56 -7.30 -17.45
C TRP A 49 0.93 -8.02 -16.25
N GLY A 50 1.59 -9.11 -15.83
CA GLY A 50 1.05 -10.08 -14.86
C GLY A 50 0.13 -11.11 -15.52
N ASP A 51 -0.39 -12.04 -14.71
CA ASP A 51 -1.12 -13.20 -15.21
C ASP A 51 -2.39 -12.84 -16.00
N ASN A 52 -3.13 -11.84 -15.52
CA ASN A 52 -4.39 -11.40 -16.12
C ASN A 52 -4.29 -10.03 -16.82
N ASP A 53 -3.08 -9.55 -17.07
CA ASP A 53 -2.83 -8.20 -17.60
C ASP A 53 -3.38 -7.07 -16.70
N GLN A 54 -3.56 -7.32 -15.41
CA GLN A 54 -4.13 -6.38 -14.43
C GLN A 54 -3.12 -5.91 -13.38
N TYR A 55 -1.89 -6.44 -13.39
CA TYR A 55 -0.88 -6.16 -12.36
C TYR A 55 -0.74 -4.67 -12.01
N PRO A 56 -0.64 -3.71 -12.95
CA PRO A 56 -0.48 -2.31 -12.59
C PRO A 56 -1.70 -1.72 -11.87
N ALA A 57 -2.91 -2.11 -12.25
CA ALA A 57 -4.13 -1.67 -11.57
C ALA A 57 -4.27 -2.32 -10.17
N ASP A 58 -3.88 -3.59 -10.04
CA ASP A 58 -3.88 -4.32 -8.78
C ASP A 58 -2.90 -3.69 -7.78
N VAL A 59 -1.71 -3.29 -8.25
CA VAL A 59 -0.71 -2.59 -7.43
C VAL A 59 -1.30 -1.30 -6.87
N VAL A 60 -1.88 -0.44 -7.70
CA VAL A 60 -2.53 0.80 -7.25
C VAL A 60 -3.59 0.49 -6.21
N THR A 61 -4.50 -0.44 -6.49
CA THR A 61 -5.58 -0.82 -5.56
C THR A 61 -5.06 -1.34 -4.22
N LYS A 62 -3.99 -2.13 -4.23
CA LYS A 62 -3.38 -2.67 -3.00
C LYS A 62 -2.67 -1.59 -2.19
N VAL A 63 -1.99 -0.66 -2.86
CA VAL A 63 -1.31 0.48 -2.21
C VAL A 63 -2.33 1.42 -1.58
N ASP A 64 -3.40 1.77 -2.29
CA ASP A 64 -4.43 2.68 -1.79
C ASP A 64 -5.17 2.13 -0.55
N LYS A 65 -5.26 0.81 -0.43
CA LYS A 65 -5.87 0.15 0.74
C LYS A 65 -5.00 0.18 1.99
N ASN A 66 -3.69 0.42 1.87
CA ASN A 66 -2.77 0.42 3.01
C ASN A 66 -2.21 1.82 3.27
N PRO A 67 -2.63 2.49 4.35
CA PRO A 67 -2.20 3.86 4.62
C PRO A 67 -0.70 3.99 4.92
N VAL A 68 -0.06 2.96 5.50
CA VAL A 68 1.37 2.98 5.81
C VAL A 68 2.19 2.91 4.52
N LEU A 69 1.85 1.97 3.63
CA LEU A 69 2.52 1.81 2.34
C LEU A 69 2.32 3.06 1.47
N SER A 70 1.07 3.52 1.33
CA SER A 70 0.72 4.70 0.52
C SER A 70 1.46 5.94 1.00
N ARG A 71 1.45 6.23 2.32
CA ARG A 71 2.15 7.39 2.89
C ARG A 71 3.67 7.29 2.72
N SER A 72 4.22 6.09 2.87
CA SER A 72 5.67 5.88 2.74
C SER A 72 6.15 6.04 1.30
N LEU A 73 5.40 5.54 0.32
CA LEU A 73 5.69 5.76 -1.10
C LEU A 73 5.56 7.23 -1.48
N LEU A 74 4.54 7.92 -0.96
CA LEU A 74 4.39 9.37 -1.15
C LEU A 74 5.60 10.13 -0.58
N PHE A 75 6.04 9.80 0.64
CA PHE A 75 7.24 10.41 1.23
C PHE A 75 8.48 10.17 0.37
N ARG A 76 8.69 8.95 -0.11
CA ARG A 76 9.81 8.61 -1.00
C ARG A 76 9.76 9.44 -2.29
N LYS A 77 8.59 9.59 -2.88
CA LYS A 77 8.37 10.44 -4.07
C LYS A 77 8.71 11.90 -3.79
N GLU A 78 8.15 12.47 -2.72
CA GLU A 78 8.37 13.87 -2.33
C GLU A 78 9.84 14.16 -2.04
N ALA A 79 10.50 13.27 -1.27
CA ALA A 79 11.93 13.38 -0.98
C ALA A 79 12.82 13.21 -2.22
N HIS A 80 12.40 12.37 -3.17
CA HIS A 80 13.10 12.18 -4.44
C HIS A 80 13.03 13.44 -5.31
N ILE A 81 11.84 14.02 -5.46
CA ILE A 81 11.61 15.22 -6.29
C ILE A 81 12.29 16.43 -5.67
N ALA A 82 12.32 16.50 -4.34
CA ALA A 82 12.83 17.65 -3.59
C ALA A 82 12.21 18.98 -4.08
N HIS A 83 13.01 19.96 -4.44
CA HIS A 83 12.55 21.23 -4.98
C HIS A 83 12.51 21.28 -6.53
N GLY A 84 12.53 20.09 -7.18
CA GLY A 84 12.41 19.94 -8.62
C GLY A 84 13.74 19.87 -9.37
N LEU A 85 13.63 19.84 -10.70
CA LEU A 85 14.76 19.69 -11.62
C LEU A 85 15.31 21.04 -12.06
N VAL A 86 16.63 21.14 -12.09
CA VAL A 86 17.36 22.31 -12.58
C VAL A 86 18.37 21.85 -13.63
N PRO A 87 18.42 22.51 -14.81
CA PRO A 87 19.46 22.23 -15.78
C PRO A 87 20.82 22.74 -15.27
N VAL A 88 21.82 21.88 -15.33
CA VAL A 88 23.16 22.16 -14.81
C VAL A 88 24.22 21.73 -15.80
N LYS A 89 25.37 22.39 -15.71
CA LYS A 89 26.60 21.97 -16.37
C LYS A 89 27.59 21.48 -15.32
N LYS A 90 28.19 20.33 -15.55
CA LYS A 90 29.22 19.75 -14.68
C LYS A 90 30.58 20.33 -15.05
N ASN A 91 31.25 20.95 -14.11
CA ASN A 91 32.60 21.45 -14.25
C ASN A 91 33.63 20.31 -14.15
N THR A 92 34.87 20.60 -14.52
CA THR A 92 36.00 19.64 -14.43
C THR A 92 36.33 19.20 -13.01
N ASP A 93 36.01 20.00 -12.02
CA ASP A 93 36.17 19.72 -10.59
C ASP A 93 35.01 18.92 -9.99
N GLY A 94 33.99 18.60 -10.83
CA GLY A 94 32.80 17.86 -10.41
C GLY A 94 31.70 18.72 -9.83
N THR A 95 31.89 20.03 -9.68
CA THR A 95 30.84 20.95 -9.23
C THR A 95 29.77 21.16 -10.32
N MET A 96 28.53 21.36 -9.89
CA MET A 96 27.41 21.62 -10.79
C MET A 96 27.01 23.09 -10.74
N GLN A 97 26.89 23.72 -11.89
CA GLN A 97 26.43 25.10 -12.01
C GLN A 97 25.13 25.17 -12.80
N PRO A 98 24.11 25.92 -12.31
CA PRO A 98 22.87 26.13 -13.07
C PRO A 98 23.16 26.77 -14.41
N VAL A 99 22.44 26.33 -15.43
CA VAL A 99 22.56 26.84 -16.81
C VAL A 99 21.29 27.62 -17.15
N ASP A 100 21.48 28.86 -17.62
CA ASP A 100 20.39 29.66 -18.19
C ASP A 100 20.35 29.45 -19.71
N ASN A 101 19.55 28.47 -20.14
CA ASN A 101 19.33 28.16 -21.56
C ASN A 101 17.84 28.34 -21.89
N LYS A 102 17.52 29.36 -22.69
CA LYS A 102 16.14 29.68 -23.11
C LYS A 102 15.44 28.53 -23.84
N GLU A 103 16.16 27.71 -24.58
CA GLU A 103 15.59 26.56 -25.25
C GLU A 103 15.14 25.49 -24.26
N ILE A 104 15.95 25.21 -23.22
CA ILE A 104 15.60 24.29 -22.14
C ILE A 104 14.43 24.84 -21.31
N THR A 105 14.45 26.12 -21.02
CA THR A 105 13.31 26.78 -20.32
C THR A 105 12.02 26.63 -21.12
N THR A 106 12.07 26.82 -22.43
CA THR A 106 10.91 26.61 -23.31
C THR A 106 10.47 25.15 -23.36
N PHE A 107 11.43 24.22 -23.42
CA PHE A 107 11.16 22.78 -23.36
C PHE A 107 10.50 22.38 -22.04
N PHE A 108 10.97 22.90 -20.89
CA PHE A 108 10.37 22.69 -19.58
C PHE A 108 8.93 23.19 -19.52
N ALA A 109 8.67 24.39 -20.05
CA ALA A 109 7.33 24.94 -20.11
C ALA A 109 6.38 24.09 -20.98
N ASN A 110 6.83 23.72 -22.18
CA ASN A 110 6.07 22.87 -23.10
C ASN A 110 5.76 21.48 -22.52
N SER A 111 6.69 20.91 -21.78
CA SER A 111 6.57 19.59 -21.13
C SER A 111 5.78 19.67 -19.82
N ARG A 112 5.46 20.86 -19.30
CA ARG A 112 4.92 21.07 -17.94
C ARG A 112 5.76 20.27 -16.92
N MET A 113 7.07 20.51 -16.93
CA MET A 113 8.07 19.68 -16.27
C MET A 113 7.74 19.26 -14.83
N PRO A 114 7.22 20.13 -13.96
CA PRO A 114 6.87 19.73 -12.59
C PRO A 114 5.79 18.63 -12.54
N LEU A 115 4.76 18.71 -13.39
CA LEU A 115 3.69 17.72 -13.45
C LEU A 115 4.15 16.40 -14.10
N PHE A 116 4.91 16.53 -15.20
CA PHE A 116 5.51 15.39 -15.89
C PHE A 116 6.40 14.59 -14.94
N TYR A 117 7.34 15.27 -14.27
CA TYR A 117 8.31 14.61 -13.41
C TYR A 117 7.66 14.03 -12.14
N ASN A 118 6.71 14.74 -11.54
CA ASN A 118 5.94 14.21 -10.41
C ASN A 118 5.23 12.89 -10.75
N GLY A 119 4.58 12.82 -11.91
CA GLY A 119 3.91 11.60 -12.36
C GLY A 119 4.90 10.48 -12.72
N LEU A 120 6.04 10.82 -13.34
CA LEU A 120 7.07 9.85 -13.70
C LEU A 120 7.69 9.20 -12.46
N VAL A 121 8.00 9.99 -11.43
CA VAL A 121 8.56 9.47 -10.16
C VAL A 121 7.52 8.62 -9.41
N ASP A 122 6.25 8.98 -9.49
CA ASP A 122 5.16 8.19 -8.94
C ASP A 122 5.11 6.79 -9.58
N ASP A 123 5.10 6.73 -10.92
CA ASP A 123 5.16 5.48 -11.68
C ASP A 123 6.37 4.63 -11.33
N TYR A 124 7.50 5.28 -11.17
CA TYR A 124 8.75 4.61 -10.82
C TYR A 124 8.68 3.93 -9.44
N TYR A 125 8.13 4.58 -8.42
CA TYR A 125 8.02 3.99 -7.09
C TYR A 125 6.90 2.96 -6.99
N LEU A 126 5.78 3.18 -7.71
CA LEU A 126 4.67 2.23 -7.71
C LEU A 126 4.97 0.97 -8.52
N HIS A 127 5.52 1.12 -9.72
CA HIS A 127 5.62 0.03 -10.68
C HIS A 127 7.05 -0.34 -11.06
N LYS A 128 8.05 0.48 -10.68
CA LYS A 128 9.43 0.39 -11.21
C LYS A 128 9.47 0.46 -12.75
N ASN A 129 8.41 0.98 -13.35
CA ASN A 129 8.25 1.19 -14.79
C ASN A 129 7.63 2.56 -15.01
N TYR A 130 8.12 3.28 -15.97
CA TYR A 130 7.54 4.53 -16.42
C TYR A 130 7.71 4.65 -17.94
N PHE A 131 6.83 5.40 -18.57
CA PHE A 131 6.77 5.52 -20.02
C PHE A 131 6.87 6.99 -20.41
N VAL A 132 7.97 7.33 -21.08
CA VAL A 132 8.23 8.69 -21.55
C VAL A 132 7.99 8.74 -23.06
N GLU A 133 7.04 9.56 -23.46
CA GLU A 133 6.79 9.90 -24.86
C GLU A 133 7.51 11.20 -25.19
N VAL A 134 8.38 11.15 -26.20
CA VAL A 134 9.01 12.33 -26.78
C VAL A 134 8.19 12.81 -27.99
N ILE A 135 7.93 14.10 -28.05
CA ILE A 135 7.13 14.73 -29.09
C ILE A 135 8.03 15.63 -29.92
N MET A 136 8.11 15.33 -31.23
CA MET A 136 8.93 16.08 -32.18
C MET A 136 8.31 17.44 -32.50
N SER A 137 9.16 18.41 -32.80
CA SER A 137 8.75 19.70 -33.30
C SER A 137 8.07 19.60 -34.66
N LYS A 138 7.31 20.63 -35.06
CA LYS A 138 6.61 20.68 -36.35
C LYS A 138 7.56 20.61 -37.53
N ASP A 139 8.80 21.02 -37.39
CA ASP A 139 9.84 20.92 -38.42
C ASP A 139 10.68 19.65 -38.33
N GLY A 140 10.49 18.86 -37.25
CA GLY A 140 11.20 17.60 -37.01
C GLY A 140 12.67 17.76 -36.59
N LYS A 141 13.12 18.97 -36.29
CA LYS A 141 14.54 19.26 -35.98
C LYS A 141 14.88 19.09 -34.51
N LYS A 142 13.90 19.21 -33.59
CA LYS A 142 14.09 19.13 -32.15
C LYS A 142 13.01 18.27 -31.52
N ILE A 143 13.29 17.72 -30.33
CA ILE A 143 12.30 17.21 -29.41
C ILE A 143 11.71 18.43 -28.72
N ALA A 144 10.44 18.72 -28.94
CA ALA A 144 9.76 19.92 -28.44
C ALA A 144 9.25 19.77 -27.02
N SER A 145 8.85 18.58 -26.64
CA SER A 145 8.33 18.28 -25.30
C SER A 145 8.38 16.79 -24.99
N VAL A 146 8.23 16.47 -23.71
CA VAL A 146 8.01 15.09 -23.22
C VAL A 146 6.65 15.00 -22.54
N ASN A 147 6.07 13.80 -22.57
CA ASN A 147 4.82 13.48 -21.91
C ASN A 147 4.92 12.15 -21.20
N ARG A 148 4.17 11.99 -20.10
CA ARG A 148 4.04 10.73 -19.35
C ARG A 148 2.88 9.91 -19.91
N ARG A 149 3.09 8.61 -20.10
CA ARG A 149 2.03 7.65 -20.35
C ARG A 149 1.84 6.78 -19.10
N ASP A 150 0.60 6.76 -18.62
CA ASP A 150 0.24 6.06 -17.38
C ASP A 150 0.45 4.54 -17.52
N PRO A 151 1.18 3.89 -16.56
CA PRO A 151 1.45 2.44 -16.59
C PRO A 151 0.21 1.56 -16.60
N VAL A 152 -0.86 1.98 -15.92
CA VAL A 152 -2.12 1.23 -15.89
C VAL A 152 -2.68 1.05 -17.30
N HIS A 153 -2.49 2.06 -18.16
CA HIS A 153 -3.03 2.13 -19.51
C HIS A 153 -2.01 1.83 -20.60
N SER A 154 -0.83 1.31 -20.23
CA SER A 154 0.34 1.17 -21.11
C SER A 154 0.82 -0.26 -21.19
N ARG A 155 1.16 -0.74 -22.40
CA ARG A 155 1.74 -2.07 -22.61
C ARG A 155 2.87 -2.02 -23.64
N TRP A 156 3.93 -2.79 -23.37
CA TRP A 156 4.97 -3.03 -24.38
C TRP A 156 4.47 -3.98 -25.45
N GLY A 157 4.80 -3.73 -26.69
CA GLY A 157 4.66 -4.69 -27.78
C GLY A 157 5.57 -5.90 -27.56
N ARG A 158 5.21 -7.03 -28.12
CA ARG A 158 6.09 -8.21 -28.15
C ARG A 158 7.35 -7.92 -28.90
N MET A 159 8.46 -8.40 -28.38
CA MET A 159 9.74 -8.31 -29.05
C MET A 159 9.71 -9.16 -30.34
N PRO A 160 10.01 -8.58 -31.50
CA PRO A 160 10.09 -9.36 -32.72
C PRO A 160 11.21 -10.41 -32.64
N GLU A 161 11.01 -11.58 -33.24
CA GLU A 161 11.98 -12.70 -33.21
C GLU A 161 13.37 -12.33 -33.77
N ASN A 162 13.41 -11.36 -34.67
CA ASN A 162 14.64 -10.90 -35.33
C ASN A 162 15.25 -9.65 -34.70
N LYS A 163 14.77 -9.21 -33.50
CA LYS A 163 15.26 -8.04 -32.80
C LYS A 163 15.49 -8.35 -31.34
N ASP A 164 16.42 -7.66 -30.72
CA ASP A 164 16.79 -7.73 -29.31
C ASP A 164 16.13 -6.66 -28.44
N HIS A 165 15.22 -5.88 -29.05
CA HIS A 165 14.51 -4.79 -28.36
C HIS A 165 13.05 -4.69 -28.77
N VAL A 166 12.23 -4.10 -27.94
CA VAL A 166 10.82 -3.81 -28.20
C VAL A 166 10.69 -2.66 -29.17
N THR A 167 9.84 -2.80 -30.20
CA THR A 167 9.62 -1.80 -31.25
C THR A 167 8.32 -1.05 -31.13
N ASP A 168 7.37 -1.57 -30.36
CA ASP A 168 6.01 -1.06 -30.30
C ASP A 168 5.56 -0.85 -28.86
N PHE A 169 4.76 0.16 -28.67
CA PHE A 169 4.09 0.50 -27.45
C PHE A 169 2.60 0.68 -27.71
N TYR A 170 1.78 0.18 -26.82
CA TYR A 170 0.32 0.22 -26.93
C TYR A 170 -0.29 0.97 -25.74
N PHE A 171 -1.21 1.88 -26.04
CA PHE A 171 -1.92 2.68 -25.05
C PHE A 171 -3.44 2.54 -25.20
N SER A 172 -4.15 2.26 -24.12
CA SER A 172 -5.61 2.21 -24.06
C SER A 172 -6.10 2.42 -22.62
N TYR A 173 -7.09 3.28 -22.44
CA TYR A 173 -7.75 3.45 -21.15
C TYR A 173 -8.53 2.21 -20.69
N ASN A 174 -8.78 1.25 -21.59
CA ASN A 174 -9.58 0.06 -21.31
C ASN A 174 -8.72 -1.22 -21.17
N PHE A 175 -7.43 -1.11 -20.89
CA PHE A 175 -6.66 -2.29 -20.52
C PHE A 175 -7.22 -2.90 -19.21
N PRO A 176 -7.28 -4.24 -19.10
CA PRO A 176 -6.70 -5.28 -19.99
C PRO A 176 -7.57 -5.67 -21.21
N ASN A 177 -8.79 -5.15 -21.32
CA ASN A 177 -9.76 -5.54 -22.36
C ASN A 177 -10.16 -4.34 -23.24
N PRO A 178 -9.27 -3.86 -24.12
CA PRO A 178 -9.57 -2.73 -24.98
C PRO A 178 -10.69 -3.07 -25.98
N GLN A 179 -11.76 -2.28 -25.98
CA GLN A 179 -12.92 -2.42 -26.89
C GLN A 179 -12.57 -1.99 -28.33
N LYS A 180 -11.56 -1.11 -28.47
CA LYS A 180 -11.05 -0.62 -29.74
C LYS A 180 -9.56 -0.94 -29.82
N LYS A 181 -9.01 -0.95 -31.03
CA LYS A 181 -7.56 -1.13 -31.23
C LYS A 181 -6.78 -0.07 -30.43
N PRO A 182 -5.86 -0.48 -29.56
CA PRO A 182 -5.04 0.45 -28.79
C PRO A 182 -4.23 1.39 -29.69
N LEU A 183 -3.96 2.60 -29.20
CA LEU A 183 -3.04 3.51 -29.86
C LEU A 183 -1.65 2.88 -29.88
N ARG A 184 -1.09 2.71 -31.08
CA ARG A 184 0.28 2.19 -31.26
C ARG A 184 1.22 3.36 -31.42
N ILE A 185 2.30 3.39 -30.66
CA ILE A 185 3.40 4.36 -30.78
C ILE A 185 4.70 3.56 -30.95
N GLU A 186 5.57 4.05 -31.77
CA GLU A 186 6.87 3.42 -32.00
C GLU A 186 7.80 3.63 -30.81
N VAL A 187 8.55 2.60 -30.44
CA VAL A 187 9.55 2.62 -29.37
C VAL A 187 10.93 2.85 -30.01
N LEU A 188 11.68 3.78 -29.45
CA LEU A 188 13.07 4.00 -29.86
C LEU A 188 13.95 2.85 -29.38
N ASN A 189 14.96 2.52 -30.17
CA ASN A 189 15.95 1.53 -29.82
C ASN A 189 16.64 1.93 -28.47
N GLU A 190 16.55 1.08 -27.47
CA GLU A 190 17.07 1.37 -26.13
C GLU A 190 18.61 1.56 -26.09
N PHE A 191 19.33 1.05 -27.09
CA PHE A 191 20.79 1.13 -27.16
C PHE A 191 21.29 2.34 -28.00
N GLN A 192 20.56 2.75 -29.03
CA GLN A 192 20.97 3.83 -29.92
C GLN A 192 19.78 4.73 -30.35
N PRO A 193 19.06 5.33 -29.38
CA PRO A 193 17.84 6.07 -29.68
C PRO A 193 18.07 7.32 -30.53
N VAL A 194 19.12 8.07 -30.24
CA VAL A 194 19.44 9.30 -30.95
C VAL A 194 19.93 9.02 -32.36
N LYS A 195 20.73 7.98 -32.57
CA LYS A 195 21.18 7.55 -33.90
C LYS A 195 19.98 7.17 -34.77
N GLN A 196 19.05 6.39 -34.23
CA GLN A 196 17.82 6.01 -34.95
C GLN A 196 17.01 7.23 -35.38
N LEU A 197 16.88 8.26 -34.53
CA LEU A 197 16.18 9.49 -34.88
C LEU A 197 16.93 10.26 -36.00
N LYS A 198 18.25 10.41 -35.88
CA LYS A 198 19.07 11.15 -36.87
C LYS A 198 19.06 10.49 -38.27
N GLU A 199 19.10 9.16 -38.32
CA GLU A 199 19.07 8.39 -39.57
C GLU A 199 17.75 8.56 -40.35
N ARG A 200 16.63 8.85 -39.67
CA ARG A 200 15.34 9.06 -40.35
C ARG A 200 15.22 10.38 -41.09
N GLY A 201 16.00 11.35 -40.69
CA GLY A 201 15.93 12.70 -41.21
C GLY A 201 14.72 13.51 -40.77
N HIS A 202 14.85 14.83 -40.74
CA HIS A 202 13.87 15.74 -40.14
C HIS A 202 12.47 15.66 -40.78
N ALA A 203 12.39 15.43 -42.12
CA ALA A 203 11.11 15.36 -42.81
C ALA A 203 10.22 14.19 -42.31
N ALA A 204 10.84 13.06 -41.97
CA ALA A 204 10.14 11.88 -41.49
C ALA A 204 9.74 11.99 -40.01
N LEU A 205 10.36 12.92 -39.27
CA LEU A 205 10.11 13.12 -37.81
C LEU A 205 9.04 14.18 -37.53
N LYS A 206 8.64 14.99 -38.48
CA LYS A 206 7.70 16.12 -38.31
C LYS A 206 6.45 15.73 -37.54
N GLY A 207 6.25 16.32 -36.36
CA GLY A 207 5.07 16.14 -35.53
C GLY A 207 4.80 14.72 -35.01
N LYS A 208 5.76 13.80 -35.17
CA LYS A 208 5.64 12.44 -34.65
C LYS A 208 6.00 12.37 -33.18
N SER A 209 5.55 11.30 -32.55
CA SER A 209 5.95 10.95 -31.16
C SER A 209 6.55 9.55 -31.10
N PHE A 210 7.42 9.33 -30.13
CA PHE A 210 8.11 8.07 -29.92
C PHE A 210 8.16 7.80 -28.40
N ILE A 211 8.21 6.53 -28.03
CA ILE A 211 8.42 6.14 -26.62
C ILE A 211 9.90 5.82 -26.40
N ILE A 212 10.46 6.36 -25.33
CA ILE A 212 11.78 5.97 -24.85
C ILE A 212 11.62 4.78 -23.93
N ARG A 213 12.33 3.69 -24.21
CA ARG A 213 12.45 2.57 -23.32
C ARG A 213 13.66 2.75 -22.41
N VAL A 214 13.43 2.64 -21.10
CA VAL A 214 14.51 2.76 -20.13
C VAL A 214 15.31 1.46 -20.08
N PRO A 215 16.65 1.50 -20.20
CA PRO A 215 17.47 0.30 -20.36
C PRO A 215 17.71 -0.48 -19.04
N PHE A 216 17.26 0.02 -17.88
CA PHE A 216 17.43 -0.74 -16.64
C PHE A 216 16.36 -1.83 -16.49
N LYS A 217 16.79 -3.01 -16.04
CA LYS A 217 15.92 -4.16 -15.79
C LYS A 217 16.16 -4.72 -14.38
N THR A 218 15.08 -5.07 -13.70
CA THR A 218 15.19 -5.84 -12.45
C THR A 218 15.47 -7.31 -12.76
N ARG A 219 15.97 -8.04 -11.77
CA ARG A 219 16.43 -9.43 -11.94
C ARG A 219 15.39 -10.31 -12.64
N GLY A 220 15.80 -10.97 -13.71
CA GLY A 220 14.96 -11.91 -14.46
C GLY A 220 13.80 -11.29 -15.23
N GLN A 221 13.68 -9.97 -15.28
CA GLN A 221 12.60 -9.29 -15.99
C GLN A 221 13.04 -8.84 -17.39
N VAL A 222 12.17 -9.05 -18.38
CA VAL A 222 12.44 -8.68 -19.78
C VAL A 222 11.62 -7.47 -20.18
N TYR A 223 10.33 -7.48 -19.92
CA TYR A 223 9.39 -6.42 -20.35
C TYR A 223 9.09 -5.43 -19.23
N TYR A 224 8.68 -5.93 -18.08
CA TYR A 224 8.23 -5.11 -16.95
C TYR A 224 9.07 -5.37 -15.71
N ASN A 225 9.53 -4.31 -15.08
CA ASN A 225 10.23 -4.41 -13.83
C ASN A 225 9.24 -4.64 -12.66
N LYS A 226 9.76 -5.10 -11.53
CA LYS A 226 9.03 -5.18 -10.27
C LYS A 226 9.66 -4.23 -9.26
N PRO A 227 8.87 -3.47 -8.49
CA PRO A 227 9.40 -2.63 -7.43
C PRO A 227 10.06 -3.49 -6.33
N GLU A 228 11.02 -2.94 -5.62
CA GLU A 228 11.77 -3.63 -4.56
C GLU A 228 10.83 -4.14 -3.46
N TRP A 229 9.79 -3.39 -3.16
CA TRP A 229 8.77 -3.73 -2.16
C TRP A 229 7.71 -4.74 -2.65
N HIS A 230 7.82 -5.24 -3.87
CA HIS A 230 6.85 -6.18 -4.45
C HIS A 230 6.57 -7.40 -3.56
N GLY A 231 7.58 -7.91 -2.84
CA GLY A 231 7.43 -9.04 -1.93
C GLY A 231 6.47 -8.78 -0.74
N LEU A 232 6.12 -7.53 -0.46
CA LEU A 232 5.15 -7.19 0.59
C LEU A 232 3.71 -7.50 0.19
N LEU A 233 3.41 -7.57 -1.13
CA LEU A 233 2.03 -7.61 -1.65
C LEU A 233 1.23 -8.83 -1.16
N ASP A 234 1.86 -9.97 -1.01
CA ASP A 234 1.20 -11.24 -0.70
C ASP A 234 1.38 -11.70 0.76
N GLY A 235 2.11 -10.93 1.57
CA GLY A 235 2.42 -11.26 2.96
C GLY A 235 2.04 -10.14 3.92
N TRP A 236 3.03 -9.37 4.34
CA TRP A 236 2.90 -8.35 5.38
C TRP A 236 1.84 -7.28 5.10
N LEU A 237 1.64 -6.93 3.83
CA LEU A 237 0.60 -5.97 3.46
C LEU A 237 -0.81 -6.51 3.74
N SER A 238 -1.04 -7.81 3.45
CA SER A 238 -2.31 -8.47 3.75
C SER A 238 -2.56 -8.53 5.26
N ILE A 239 -1.54 -8.86 6.05
CA ILE A 239 -1.61 -8.86 7.52
C ILE A 239 -1.93 -7.45 8.03
N SER A 240 -1.16 -6.43 7.60
CA SER A 240 -1.40 -5.03 8.00
C SER A 240 -2.83 -4.56 7.70
N ASN A 241 -3.40 -4.96 6.56
CA ASN A 241 -4.76 -4.61 6.18
C ASN A 241 -5.85 -5.38 6.96
N SER A 242 -5.56 -6.59 7.44
CA SER A 242 -6.53 -7.41 8.19
C SER A 242 -6.64 -7.02 9.66
N ILE A 243 -5.58 -6.47 10.25
CA ILE A 243 -5.56 -6.09 11.67
C ILE A 243 -6.66 -5.09 12.05
N PRO A 244 -6.86 -3.97 11.34
CA PRO A 244 -7.93 -3.02 11.67
C PRO A 244 -9.33 -3.66 11.61
N VAL A 245 -9.54 -4.60 10.67
CA VAL A 245 -10.81 -5.34 10.55
C VAL A 245 -11.02 -6.25 11.76
N ALA A 246 -9.96 -6.97 12.18
CA ALA A 246 -10.00 -7.82 13.36
C ALA A 246 -10.26 -7.00 14.64
N VAL A 247 -9.57 -5.86 14.80
CA VAL A 247 -9.79 -4.94 15.94
C VAL A 247 -11.23 -4.44 15.97
N LYS A 248 -11.76 -4.00 14.83
CA LYS A 248 -13.14 -3.55 14.71
C LYS A 248 -14.11 -4.66 15.13
N SER A 249 -13.94 -5.88 14.60
CA SER A 249 -14.77 -7.03 14.93
C SER A 249 -14.69 -7.39 16.42
N LEU A 250 -13.49 -7.33 17.02
CA LEU A 250 -13.33 -7.55 18.45
C LEU A 250 -14.06 -6.47 19.27
N MET A 251 -13.94 -5.20 18.89
CA MET A 251 -14.65 -4.12 19.57
C MET A 251 -16.16 -4.28 19.47
N GLU A 252 -16.67 -4.60 18.30
CA GLU A 252 -18.12 -4.83 18.08
C GLU A 252 -18.62 -6.04 18.88
N ASN A 253 -17.86 -7.14 18.91
CA ASN A 253 -18.24 -8.36 19.63
C ASN A 253 -18.06 -8.25 21.16
N GLN A 254 -17.02 -7.55 21.62
CA GLN A 254 -16.83 -7.34 23.07
C GLN A 254 -17.88 -6.43 23.70
N MET A 255 -18.52 -5.57 22.90
CA MET A 255 -19.66 -4.78 23.37
C MET A 255 -20.93 -5.63 23.56
N LEU A 256 -20.98 -6.86 22.99
CA LEU A 256 -22.20 -7.67 22.94
C LEU A 256 -22.32 -8.66 24.10
N ILE A 257 -21.23 -9.12 24.74
CA ILE A 257 -21.30 -10.11 25.84
C ILE A 257 -20.39 -9.66 26.97
N LYS A 258 -20.93 -8.86 27.88
CA LYS A 258 -20.22 -8.38 29.09
C LYS A 258 -20.35 -9.32 30.27
N TRP A 259 -21.44 -10.08 30.33
CA TRP A 259 -21.84 -10.84 31.49
C TRP A 259 -22.18 -12.28 31.13
N HIS A 260 -21.68 -13.23 31.90
CA HIS A 260 -22.16 -14.59 31.93
C HIS A 260 -23.10 -14.70 33.13
N VAL A 261 -24.38 -15.00 32.85
CA VAL A 261 -25.42 -15.10 33.88
C VAL A 261 -25.76 -16.56 34.06
N GLU A 262 -25.47 -17.09 35.22
CA GLU A 262 -25.86 -18.45 35.66
C GLU A 262 -27.10 -18.32 36.55
N ILE A 263 -28.20 -18.97 36.17
CA ILE A 263 -29.46 -18.99 36.93
C ILE A 263 -29.72 -20.40 37.42
N GLU A 264 -29.95 -20.57 38.71
CA GLU A 264 -30.22 -21.85 39.32
C GLU A 264 -31.55 -22.42 38.81
N ALA A 265 -31.62 -23.72 38.51
CA ALA A 265 -32.76 -24.35 37.80
C ALA A 265 -34.10 -24.16 38.52
N GLY A 266 -34.12 -24.21 39.85
CA GLY A 266 -35.32 -24.02 40.66
C GLY A 266 -35.68 -22.57 40.94
N TYR A 267 -34.93 -21.60 40.40
CA TYR A 267 -35.18 -20.17 40.60
C TYR A 267 -36.57 -19.76 40.14
N TRP A 268 -37.00 -20.23 38.97
CA TRP A 268 -38.26 -19.84 38.35
C TRP A 268 -39.47 -20.30 39.13
N GLU A 269 -39.41 -21.51 39.69
CA GLU A 269 -40.47 -22.05 40.58
C GLU A 269 -40.65 -21.24 41.85
N ARG A 270 -39.55 -20.78 42.42
CA ARG A 270 -39.57 -19.94 43.63
C ARG A 270 -39.98 -18.49 43.36
N LYS A 271 -39.65 -18.02 42.16
CA LYS A 271 -39.93 -16.62 41.75
C LYS A 271 -41.40 -16.40 41.46
N PHE A 272 -42.02 -17.37 40.80
CA PHE A 272 -43.43 -17.28 40.35
C PHE A 272 -44.27 -18.32 41.09
N SER A 273 -45.15 -17.85 41.95
CA SER A 273 -46.02 -18.72 42.79
C SER A 273 -47.00 -19.60 42.00
N ASP A 274 -47.29 -19.22 40.78
CA ASP A 274 -48.20 -19.90 39.86
C ASP A 274 -47.46 -20.76 38.79
N TRP A 275 -46.12 -20.95 38.94
CA TRP A 275 -45.26 -21.64 37.96
C TRP A 275 -45.73 -23.03 37.58
N ALA A 276 -46.20 -23.81 38.57
CA ALA A 276 -46.67 -25.17 38.34
C ALA A 276 -47.97 -25.27 37.55
N THR A 277 -48.74 -24.18 37.51
CA THR A 277 -50.03 -24.10 36.80
C THR A 277 -49.93 -23.59 35.37
N LEU A 278 -48.74 -23.05 35.01
CA LEU A 278 -48.50 -22.47 33.67
C LEU A 278 -48.18 -23.54 32.64
N THR A 279 -48.60 -23.30 31.41
CA THR A 279 -48.16 -24.10 30.26
C THR A 279 -46.68 -23.81 29.93
N LYS A 280 -46.01 -24.72 29.23
CA LYS A 280 -44.60 -24.53 28.84
C LYS A 280 -44.39 -23.24 28.07
N THR A 281 -45.33 -22.85 27.23
CA THR A 281 -45.25 -21.62 26.43
C THR A 281 -45.32 -20.38 27.30
N GLU A 282 -46.20 -20.36 28.30
CA GLU A 282 -46.31 -19.25 29.26
C GLU A 282 -45.11 -19.16 30.18
N GLN A 283 -44.53 -20.31 30.57
CA GLN A 283 -43.25 -20.35 31.31
C GLN A 283 -42.11 -19.73 30.52
N GLU A 284 -41.96 -20.09 29.26
CA GLU A 284 -40.95 -19.51 28.35
C GLU A 284 -41.15 -18.01 28.12
N GLU A 285 -42.38 -17.53 28.00
CA GLU A 285 -42.66 -16.10 27.89
C GLU A 285 -42.30 -15.32 29.14
N ARG A 286 -42.56 -15.85 30.31
CA ARG A 286 -42.16 -15.22 31.58
C ARG A 286 -40.67 -15.22 31.78
N ILE A 287 -39.98 -16.30 31.43
CA ILE A 287 -38.48 -16.35 31.42
C ILE A 287 -37.93 -15.27 30.50
N LYS A 288 -38.42 -15.19 29.29
CA LYS A 288 -37.98 -14.18 28.30
C LYS A 288 -38.21 -12.77 28.83
N GLY A 289 -39.38 -12.46 29.39
CA GLY A 289 -39.67 -11.15 29.94
C GLY A 289 -38.70 -10.77 31.08
N HIS A 290 -38.39 -11.72 31.96
CA HIS A 290 -37.47 -11.47 33.06
C HIS A 290 -36.01 -11.32 32.61
N LEU A 291 -35.59 -12.13 31.64
CA LEU A 291 -34.26 -12.01 31.03
C LEU A 291 -34.11 -10.69 30.28
N GLN A 292 -35.18 -10.18 29.63
CA GLN A 292 -35.16 -8.87 29.00
C GLN A 292 -34.94 -7.74 30.01
N ILE A 293 -35.62 -7.78 31.15
CA ILE A 293 -35.42 -6.80 32.22
C ILE A 293 -33.97 -6.84 32.75
N MET A 294 -33.39 -8.04 32.88
CA MET A 294 -32.02 -8.19 33.29
C MET A 294 -31.03 -7.65 32.24
N ASP A 295 -31.29 -7.92 30.99
CA ASP A 295 -30.47 -7.45 29.87
C ASP A 295 -30.50 -5.92 29.77
N ASP A 296 -31.72 -5.33 29.87
CA ASP A 296 -31.91 -3.88 29.89
C ASP A 296 -31.15 -3.25 31.10
N PHE A 297 -31.20 -3.89 32.27
CA PHE A 297 -30.48 -3.42 33.46
C PHE A 297 -28.95 -3.50 33.31
N LEU A 298 -28.44 -4.59 32.75
CA LEU A 298 -27.00 -4.85 32.63
C LEU A 298 -26.36 -4.12 31.41
N SER A 299 -27.15 -3.80 30.37
CA SER A 299 -26.68 -3.15 29.15
C SER A 299 -26.79 -1.62 29.19
N ASP A 300 -27.68 -1.07 30.06
CA ASP A 300 -27.91 0.35 30.14
C ASP A 300 -26.75 1.10 30.82
N THR A 301 -26.22 2.10 30.15
CA THR A 301 -25.16 2.97 30.67
C THR A 301 -25.61 3.84 31.86
N GLU A 302 -26.90 4.13 31.98
CA GLU A 302 -27.48 4.87 33.14
C GLU A 302 -27.49 4.03 34.45
N ASN A 303 -27.37 2.71 34.31
CA ASN A 303 -27.30 1.79 35.44
C ASN A 303 -25.86 1.52 35.93
N ALA A 304 -24.87 2.15 35.29
CA ALA A 304 -23.47 2.03 35.71
C ALA A 304 -23.29 2.50 37.14
N GLY A 305 -22.88 1.57 38.01
CA GLY A 305 -22.72 1.83 39.47
C GLY A 305 -23.92 1.46 40.34
N LYS A 306 -25.04 0.99 39.77
CA LYS A 306 -26.15 0.44 40.54
C LYS A 306 -25.86 -1.00 40.99
N ALA A 307 -26.34 -1.38 42.18
CA ALA A 307 -26.15 -2.72 42.70
C ALA A 307 -27.20 -3.69 42.16
N PHE A 308 -26.77 -4.85 41.71
CA PHE A 308 -27.64 -5.98 41.42
C PHE A 308 -27.77 -6.84 42.70
N ILE A 309 -28.97 -7.03 43.21
CA ILE A 309 -29.22 -7.80 44.43
C ILE A 309 -29.83 -9.14 44.02
N SER A 310 -29.15 -10.23 44.37
CA SER A 310 -29.68 -11.59 44.27
C SER A 310 -29.75 -12.28 45.63
N TYR A 311 -30.58 -13.28 45.73
CA TYR A 311 -30.70 -14.09 46.91
C TYR A 311 -29.88 -15.37 46.77
N PHE A 312 -29.54 -15.99 47.87
CA PHE A 312 -28.95 -17.33 47.87
C PHE A 312 -29.76 -18.27 48.78
N ARG A 313 -29.79 -19.53 48.43
CA ARG A 313 -30.34 -20.53 49.37
C ARG A 313 -29.19 -21.29 50.04
N VAL A 314 -29.48 -21.80 51.21
CA VAL A 314 -28.60 -22.70 51.92
C VAL A 314 -29.03 -24.13 51.62
N ASP A 315 -28.16 -24.94 51.06
CA ASP A 315 -28.44 -26.33 50.71
C ASP A 315 -27.56 -27.28 51.53
N GLY A 316 -28.16 -28.42 51.90
CA GLY A 316 -27.49 -29.47 52.63
C GLY A 316 -27.84 -29.53 54.12
N LEU A 317 -27.69 -30.72 54.74
CA LEU A 317 -27.93 -31.00 56.15
C LEU A 317 -27.04 -30.16 57.07
N ASP A 318 -25.90 -29.69 56.60
CA ASP A 318 -24.94 -28.90 57.37
C ASP A 318 -25.14 -27.38 57.27
N GLN A 319 -26.13 -26.89 56.51
CA GLN A 319 -26.44 -25.47 56.28
C GLN A 319 -25.22 -24.61 55.88
N LYS A 320 -24.20 -25.22 55.29
CA LYS A 320 -22.94 -24.53 54.94
C LYS A 320 -22.81 -24.21 53.45
N THR A 321 -23.53 -24.93 52.60
CA THR A 321 -23.43 -24.73 51.16
C THR A 321 -24.39 -23.63 50.68
N GLN A 322 -23.88 -22.48 50.30
CA GLN A 322 -24.65 -21.37 49.74
C GLN A 322 -24.73 -21.50 48.22
N VAL A 323 -25.92 -21.65 47.71
CA VAL A 323 -26.18 -21.68 46.25
C VAL A 323 -26.86 -20.39 45.84
N PRO A 324 -26.20 -19.50 45.09
CA PRO A 324 -26.83 -18.26 44.66
C PRO A 324 -27.91 -18.55 43.60
N ASP A 325 -29.03 -17.86 43.71
CA ASP A 325 -30.12 -17.96 42.74
C ASP A 325 -29.67 -17.45 41.33
N ILE A 326 -28.88 -16.39 41.34
CA ILE A 326 -28.30 -15.79 40.12
C ILE A 326 -26.83 -15.47 40.41
N LYS A 327 -25.94 -16.00 39.58
CA LYS A 327 -24.51 -15.69 39.64
C LYS A 327 -24.12 -14.92 38.37
N LEU A 328 -23.61 -13.72 38.57
CA LEU A 328 -23.09 -12.87 37.53
C LEU A 328 -21.58 -12.97 37.49
N THR A 329 -21.06 -13.42 36.39
CA THR A 329 -19.61 -13.44 36.15
C THR A 329 -19.30 -12.46 35.02
N ALA A 330 -18.57 -11.41 35.38
CA ALA A 330 -18.04 -10.52 34.31
C ALA A 330 -17.09 -11.35 33.42
N LEU A 331 -17.34 -11.37 32.15
CA LEU A 331 -16.38 -11.95 31.21
C LEU A 331 -15.21 -10.97 31.14
N ASP A 332 -14.05 -11.43 31.55
CA ASP A 332 -12.82 -10.62 31.50
C ASP A 332 -12.64 -10.11 30.06
N ASN A 333 -12.70 -8.80 29.93
CA ASN A 333 -12.26 -8.13 28.73
C ASN A 333 -10.77 -8.47 28.58
N LYS A 334 -10.46 -9.35 27.63
CA LYS A 334 -9.08 -9.71 27.31
C LYS A 334 -8.34 -8.51 26.68
N LEU A 335 -8.14 -7.47 27.50
CA LEU A 335 -7.28 -6.32 27.14
C LEU A 335 -5.88 -6.74 26.75
N GLN A 336 -5.44 -7.93 27.19
CA GLN A 336 -4.20 -8.55 26.73
C GLN A 336 -4.22 -8.85 25.23
N ASP A 337 -5.35 -9.30 24.68
CA ASP A 337 -5.47 -9.59 23.25
C ASP A 337 -5.31 -8.30 22.43
N LEU A 338 -5.81 -7.16 22.89
CA LEU A 338 -5.60 -5.86 22.25
C LEU A 338 -4.14 -5.43 22.26
N LYS A 339 -3.41 -5.73 23.33
CA LYS A 339 -1.98 -5.44 23.42
C LYS A 339 -1.19 -6.25 22.36
N TYR A 340 -1.46 -7.55 22.27
CA TYR A 340 -0.83 -8.40 21.24
C TYR A 340 -1.16 -7.93 19.82
N ILE A 341 -2.42 -7.59 19.55
CA ILE A 341 -2.85 -7.08 18.25
C ILE A 341 -2.10 -5.77 17.90
N THR A 342 -1.96 -4.87 18.88
CA THR A 342 -1.21 -3.61 18.69
C THR A 342 0.28 -3.88 18.39
N GLU A 343 0.88 -4.86 19.07
CA GLU A 343 2.26 -5.27 18.81
C GLU A 343 2.41 -5.88 17.40
N PHE A 344 1.48 -6.73 16.99
CA PHE A 344 1.44 -7.26 15.62
C PHE A 344 1.29 -6.16 14.57
N GLN A 345 0.45 -5.17 14.82
CA GLN A 345 0.29 -4.03 13.92
C GLN A 345 1.59 -3.23 13.78
N ARG A 346 2.28 -2.97 14.89
CA ARG A 346 3.59 -2.30 14.87
C ARG A 346 4.62 -3.12 14.10
N ALA A 347 4.68 -4.44 14.32
CA ALA A 347 5.56 -5.33 13.58
C ALA A 347 5.25 -5.33 12.09
N ALA A 348 3.98 -5.47 11.70
CA ALA A 348 3.58 -5.45 10.29
C ALA A 348 3.92 -4.10 9.61
N ASN A 349 3.69 -2.98 10.29
CA ASN A 349 4.06 -1.66 9.78
C ASN A 349 5.58 -1.50 9.63
N SER A 350 6.35 -2.04 10.60
CA SER A 350 7.83 -2.02 10.53
C SER A 350 8.35 -2.81 9.33
N GLU A 351 7.77 -3.98 9.05
CA GLU A 351 8.10 -4.79 7.88
C GLU A 351 7.74 -4.11 6.55
N VAL A 352 6.61 -3.39 6.52
CA VAL A 352 6.25 -2.57 5.35
C VAL A 352 7.29 -1.47 5.12
N LEU A 353 7.70 -0.76 6.17
CA LEU A 353 8.73 0.28 6.07
C LEU A 353 10.10 -0.28 5.66
N PHE A 354 10.49 -1.43 6.22
CA PHE A 354 11.71 -2.12 5.84
C PHE A 354 11.71 -2.52 4.36
N GLY A 355 10.61 -3.08 3.88
CA GLY A 355 10.46 -3.47 2.47
C GLY A 355 10.53 -2.29 1.48
N ILE A 356 10.15 -1.08 1.92
CA ILE A 356 10.31 0.15 1.15
C ILE A 356 11.73 0.73 1.30
N GLY A 357 12.47 0.33 2.34
CA GLY A 357 13.77 0.90 2.68
C GLY A 357 13.66 2.31 3.25
N LEU A 358 12.66 2.57 4.09
CA LEU A 358 12.40 3.86 4.70
C LEU A 358 12.51 3.76 6.23
N ASP A 359 13.25 4.70 6.83
CA ASP A 359 13.32 4.82 8.28
C ASP A 359 11.97 5.32 8.84
N GLY A 360 11.42 4.61 9.84
CA GLY A 360 10.13 4.92 10.44
C GLY A 360 10.04 6.30 11.08
N THR A 361 11.16 6.86 11.54
CA THR A 361 11.21 8.19 12.16
C THR A 361 10.83 9.30 11.19
N LEU A 362 11.06 9.10 9.88
CA LEU A 362 10.74 10.07 8.82
C LEU A 362 9.23 10.17 8.54
N VAL A 363 8.49 9.09 8.79
CA VAL A 363 7.02 9.04 8.55
C VAL A 363 6.22 9.04 9.86
N GLY A 364 6.89 9.22 11.02
CA GLY A 364 6.23 9.24 12.32
C GLY A 364 5.80 7.86 12.83
N GLN A 365 6.35 6.78 12.26
CA GLN A 365 6.16 5.41 12.74
C GLN A 365 7.35 5.01 13.63
N ASN A 366 7.07 4.54 14.83
CA ASN A 366 8.09 4.08 15.75
C ASN A 366 8.37 2.59 15.54
N SER A 367 9.63 2.19 15.63
CA SER A 367 10.01 0.78 15.68
C SER A 367 9.43 0.09 16.92
N PRO A 368 9.09 -1.21 16.86
CA PRO A 368 8.71 -1.98 18.04
C PRO A 368 9.78 -1.85 19.13
N GLY A 369 9.41 -1.36 20.31
CA GLY A 369 10.33 -1.15 21.44
C GLY A 369 11.20 0.12 21.38
N GLY A 370 11.03 0.97 20.36
CA GLY A 370 11.73 2.25 20.26
C GLY A 370 11.08 3.38 21.05
N SER A 371 11.89 4.34 21.52
CA SER A 371 11.43 5.60 22.13
C SER A 371 10.56 6.39 21.16
N GLU A 372 9.45 6.95 21.63
CA GLU A 372 8.43 7.61 20.80
C GLU A 372 8.88 8.89 20.09
N SER A 373 10.01 9.45 20.44
CA SER A 373 10.55 10.65 19.81
C SER A 373 11.96 10.39 19.33
N GLY A 374 12.12 10.13 18.05
CA GLY A 374 13.42 10.32 17.43
C GLY A 374 13.92 11.73 17.74
N SER A 375 15.12 11.86 18.32
CA SER A 375 15.73 13.18 18.51
C SER A 375 15.84 13.90 17.18
N GLY A 376 15.93 15.23 17.18
CA GLY A 376 16.14 15.99 15.94
C GLY A 376 17.40 15.54 15.18
N SER A 377 18.42 14.99 15.86
CA SER A 377 19.59 14.40 15.23
C SER A 377 19.25 13.12 14.47
N ASN A 378 18.49 12.20 15.06
CA ASN A 378 18.10 10.94 14.38
C ASN A 378 17.32 11.21 13.09
N LYS A 379 16.39 12.17 13.13
CA LYS A 379 15.63 12.55 11.92
C LYS A 379 16.52 13.16 10.82
N ARG A 380 17.52 13.94 11.20
CA ARG A 380 18.48 14.50 10.23
C ARG A 380 19.37 13.42 9.63
N GLU A 381 19.87 12.51 10.45
CA GLU A 381 20.68 11.38 9.99
C GLU A 381 19.87 10.48 9.05
N ALA A 382 18.64 10.11 9.43
CA ALA A 382 17.74 9.34 8.60
C ALA A 382 17.44 10.04 7.27
N MET A 383 17.20 11.37 7.29
CA MET A 383 17.00 12.14 6.08
C MET A 383 18.25 12.19 5.20
N TRP A 384 19.43 12.38 5.79
CA TRP A 384 20.68 12.35 5.07
C TRP A 384 20.95 11.00 4.39
N VAL A 385 20.73 9.88 5.10
CA VAL A 385 20.82 8.53 4.50
C VAL A 385 19.84 8.38 3.36
N ASN A 386 18.58 8.82 3.55
CA ASN A 386 17.55 8.77 2.50
C ASN A 386 17.96 9.58 1.26
N GLN A 387 18.59 10.74 1.42
CA GLN A 387 19.11 11.53 0.30
C GLN A 387 20.21 10.78 -0.45
N GLN A 388 21.17 10.17 0.26
CA GLN A 388 22.26 9.40 -0.36
C GLN A 388 21.73 8.21 -1.18
N VAL A 389 20.79 7.45 -0.61
CA VAL A 389 20.16 6.31 -1.30
C VAL A 389 19.35 6.77 -2.50
N SER A 390 18.76 7.97 -2.45
CA SER A 390 17.93 8.50 -3.54
C SER A 390 18.72 8.87 -4.80
N ASN A 391 20.03 9.09 -4.72
CA ASN A 391 20.84 9.52 -5.87
C ASN A 391 20.79 8.54 -7.04
N LEU A 392 20.87 7.23 -6.79
CA LEU A 392 20.73 6.23 -7.84
C LEU A 392 19.34 6.29 -8.50
N HIS A 393 18.30 6.40 -7.69
CA HIS A 393 16.92 6.48 -8.18
C HIS A 393 16.68 7.74 -9.01
N ARG A 394 17.26 8.88 -8.61
CA ARG A 394 17.25 10.14 -9.38
C ARG A 394 17.89 9.99 -10.73
N THR A 395 19.07 9.38 -10.79
CA THR A 395 19.74 9.07 -12.06
C THR A 395 18.86 8.20 -12.94
N LEU A 396 18.27 7.13 -12.41
CA LEU A 396 17.40 6.22 -13.18
C LEU A 396 16.10 6.87 -13.68
N THR A 397 15.64 7.95 -13.05
CA THR A 397 14.42 8.65 -13.47
C THR A 397 14.67 9.89 -14.32
N THR A 398 15.91 10.34 -14.42
CA THR A 398 16.27 11.53 -15.23
C THR A 398 17.11 11.18 -16.44
N SER A 399 18.28 10.56 -16.27
CA SER A 399 19.22 10.35 -17.36
C SER A 399 18.66 9.58 -18.55
N PRO A 400 17.87 8.51 -18.41
CA PRO A 400 17.48 7.70 -19.56
C PRO A 400 16.68 8.45 -20.64
N TRP A 401 15.92 9.44 -20.26
CA TRP A 401 15.15 10.24 -21.21
C TRP A 401 15.82 11.59 -21.49
N TRP A 402 16.46 12.18 -20.48
CA TRP A 402 17.11 13.47 -20.65
C TRP A 402 18.29 13.42 -21.63
N ASP A 403 19.14 12.41 -21.52
CA ASP A 403 20.30 12.25 -22.39
C ASP A 403 19.88 12.16 -23.87
N VAL A 404 18.77 11.46 -24.15
CA VAL A 404 18.20 11.40 -25.49
C VAL A 404 17.74 12.77 -25.98
N VAL A 405 17.04 13.52 -25.13
CA VAL A 405 16.56 14.86 -25.47
C VAL A 405 17.71 15.84 -25.66
N ALA A 406 18.65 15.85 -24.71
CA ALA A 406 19.78 16.76 -24.73
C ALA A 406 20.70 16.52 -25.94
N GLU A 407 21.05 15.27 -26.20
CA GLU A 407 21.88 14.91 -27.35
C GLU A 407 21.20 15.20 -28.70
N PHE A 408 19.89 14.91 -28.82
CA PHE A 408 19.18 15.17 -30.08
C PHE A 408 19.00 16.68 -30.31
N ASN A 409 18.75 17.45 -29.28
CA ASN A 409 18.57 18.91 -29.34
C ASN A 409 19.89 19.67 -29.41
N GLY A 410 21.04 19.01 -29.24
CA GLY A 410 22.36 19.63 -29.26
C GLY A 410 22.76 20.35 -27.96
N TRP A 411 22.15 20.00 -26.82
CA TRP A 411 22.49 20.55 -25.50
C TRP A 411 23.58 19.70 -24.83
N TYR A 412 24.74 19.68 -25.44
CA TYR A 412 25.85 18.82 -25.00
C TYR A 412 26.42 19.26 -23.66
N GLY A 413 26.55 18.29 -22.74
CA GLY A 413 27.11 18.53 -21.39
C GLY A 413 26.14 19.19 -20.42
N GLU A 414 24.89 19.38 -20.80
CA GLU A 414 23.86 19.85 -19.91
C GLU A 414 23.10 18.67 -19.29
N HIS A 415 23.08 18.62 -17.96
CA HIS A 415 22.48 17.55 -17.15
C HIS A 415 21.30 18.10 -16.35
N LEU A 416 20.55 17.21 -15.73
CA LEU A 416 19.52 17.60 -14.74
C LEU A 416 20.01 17.25 -13.35
N ALA A 417 19.92 18.23 -12.46
CA ALA A 417 20.16 18.04 -11.02
C ALA A 417 18.89 18.32 -10.22
N HIS A 418 18.81 17.72 -9.06
CA HIS A 418 17.75 18.00 -8.09
C HIS A 418 18.21 19.11 -7.16
N ARG A 419 17.31 20.06 -6.90
CA ARG A 419 17.58 21.11 -5.94
C ARG A 419 17.18 20.64 -4.55
N GLU A 420 18.13 20.59 -3.64
CA GLU A 420 17.91 20.18 -2.26
C GLU A 420 18.40 21.25 -1.27
N ILE A 421 17.81 21.23 -0.08
CA ILE A 421 18.33 22.01 1.05
C ILE A 421 19.44 21.19 1.70
N ASP A 422 20.58 21.82 1.97
CA ASP A 422 21.67 21.19 2.73
C ASP A 422 21.25 21.03 4.19
N THR A 423 20.94 19.78 4.58
CA THR A 423 20.57 19.43 5.95
C THR A 423 21.76 19.06 6.84
N SER A 424 22.98 19.06 6.29
CA SER A 424 24.20 18.71 7.02
C SER A 424 24.65 19.80 8.01
N GLN A 425 24.19 21.03 7.82
CA GLN A 425 24.51 22.16 8.68
C GLN A 425 23.39 22.43 9.68
N THR A 426 23.76 22.53 10.97
CA THR A 426 22.81 22.94 12.01
C THR A 426 22.55 24.44 11.93
N ILE A 427 21.30 24.86 12.15
CA ILE A 427 20.88 26.28 12.20
C ILE A 427 21.77 27.08 13.18
N ASP A 428 22.20 26.44 14.28
CA ASP A 428 23.06 27.05 15.31
C ASP A 428 24.47 27.42 14.81
N LYS A 429 24.97 26.76 13.76
CA LYS A 429 26.31 27.03 13.19
C LYS A 429 26.25 27.99 12.01
N ASN A 430 25.11 28.16 11.38
CA ASN A 430 24.99 29.01 10.18
C ASN A 430 23.54 29.50 9.99
N PRO A 431 23.03 30.41 10.85
CA PRO A 431 21.64 30.85 10.82
C PRO A 431 21.23 31.54 9.50
N ASP A 432 22.20 32.09 8.74
CA ASP A 432 21.95 32.84 7.53
C ASP A 432 22.26 32.11 6.21
N LYS A 433 22.69 30.83 6.27
CA LYS A 433 23.11 30.07 5.08
C LYS A 433 22.42 28.72 4.99
N THR A 434 21.14 28.72 4.65
CA THR A 434 20.54 27.61 3.93
C THR A 434 21.05 27.64 2.49
N THR A 435 22.16 26.96 2.21
CA THR A 435 22.65 26.82 0.85
C THR A 435 21.87 25.72 0.15
N ASP A 436 21.21 26.06 -0.93
CA ASP A 436 20.62 25.08 -1.84
C ASP A 436 21.72 24.21 -2.41
N LYS A 437 21.58 22.89 -2.31
CA LYS A 437 22.51 21.91 -2.88
C LYS A 437 21.90 21.31 -4.14
N LEU A 438 22.70 21.24 -5.19
CA LEU A 438 22.35 20.57 -6.45
C LEU A 438 22.90 19.13 -6.42
N THR A 439 22.04 18.14 -6.60
CA THR A 439 22.37 16.71 -6.61
C THR A 439 21.80 16.00 -7.85
#